data_d81024abbfa5cfc937dcf6d2926aab1c
#
_entry.id   d81024abbfa5cfc937dcf6d2926aab1c
#
_cell.length_a   1.000
_cell.length_b   1.000
_cell.length_c   1.000
_cell.angle_alpha   90.00
_cell.angle_beta   90.00
_cell.angle_gamma   90.00
#
_symmetry.space_group_name_H-M   'P 1'
#
loop_
_entity.id
_entity.type
_entity.pdbx_description
1 polymer ?
#
loop_
_entity_poly.entity_id
_entity_poly.type
_entity_poly.pdbx_seq_one_letter_code
_entity_poly.pdbx_strand_id
1 'polypeptide(L)'
;MATAKTLRPVKKKPLPAGLPREWYESHNRRLKAMRLAISLLDSGTYDARRATNRKIRSVAVRTGIHRPSNTTCRLVRAYIVSNAS
;
A
#
# COMPACT_ATOMS: atom_id res chain seq x y z
N MET A 1 -1.80 -12.93 32.90
CA MET A 1 -1.73 -12.80 32.42
C MET A 1 -2.27 -12.20 31.71
N ALA A 2 -2.53 -11.95 31.87
CA ALA A 2 -3.31 -11.28 31.23
C ALA A 2 -2.78 -10.85 30.10
N THR A 3 -1.86 -10.73 30.18
CA THR A 3 -1.19 -10.37 29.21
C THR A 3 -1.49 -10.98 28.06
N ALA A 4 -1.54 -11.99 28.13
CA ALA A 4 -1.72 -12.69 27.02
C ALA A 4 -2.83 -12.13 26.30
N LYS A 5 -3.74 -11.98 26.94
CA LYS A 5 -4.72 -11.59 26.29
C LYS A 5 -4.57 -10.42 25.69
N THR A 6 -3.89 -9.76 26.13
CA THR A 6 -3.79 -8.51 25.61
C THR A 6 -3.47 -8.64 24.29
N LEU A 7 -2.89 -9.54 24.02
CA LEU A 7 -2.47 -9.64 22.79
C LEU A 7 -3.47 -9.87 21.89
N ARG A 8 -4.31 -10.52 22.22
CA ARG A 8 -5.10 -10.88 21.32
C ARG A 8 -5.76 -9.92 20.62
N PRO A 9 -6.08 -9.04 21.01
CA PRO A 9 -6.87 -8.11 20.31
C PRO A 9 -6.16 -7.68 19.20
N VAL A 10 -5.12 -7.73 19.45
CA VAL A 10 -4.35 -7.32 18.51
C VAL A 10 -4.64 -7.83 17.35
N LYS A 11 -5.23 -8.66 17.46
CA LYS A 11 -5.33 -9.20 16.43
C LYS A 11 -6.06 -8.52 15.67
N LYS A 12 -6.02 -8.54 14.84
CA LYS A 12 -6.58 -8.06 13.94
C LYS A 12 -7.92 -7.79 14.09
N LYS A 13 -8.33 -6.70 14.10
CA LYS A 13 -9.57 -6.42 14.07
C LYS A 13 -10.06 -6.59 12.72
N PRO A 14 -11.14 -7.14 12.44
CA PRO A 14 -11.69 -7.29 11.12
C PRO A 14 -12.14 -5.93 10.64
N LEU A 15 -12.29 -5.76 9.37
CA LEU A 15 -12.77 -4.50 8.84
C LEU A 15 -14.17 -4.23 9.35
N PRO A 16 -14.49 -3.00 9.67
CA PRO A 16 -15.81 -2.66 10.19
C PRO A 16 -16.90 -3.00 9.19
N ALA A 17 -17.99 -3.51 9.67
CA ALA A 17 -19.11 -3.84 8.80
C ALA A 17 -19.96 -2.60 8.61
N GLY A 18 -20.70 -2.54 7.54
CA GLY A 18 -21.62 -1.44 7.34
C GLY A 18 -21.05 -0.17 6.74
N LEU A 19 -19.76 -0.17 6.40
CA LEU A 19 -19.17 1.00 5.78
C LEU A 19 -19.48 1.01 4.29
N PRO A 20 -19.48 2.18 3.67
CA PRO A 20 -19.73 2.28 2.25
C PRO A 20 -18.70 1.50 1.45
N ARG A 21 -19.13 1.03 0.29
CA ARG A 21 -18.23 0.28 -0.57
C ARG A 21 -16.98 1.09 -0.90
N GLU A 22 -17.14 2.40 -1.10
CA GLU A 22 -16.03 3.26 -1.43
C GLU A 22 -14.94 3.26 -0.35
N TRP A 23 -15.35 3.05 0.91
CA TRP A 23 -14.39 3.02 1.99
C TRP A 23 -13.45 1.81 1.82
N TYR A 24 -14.04 0.64 1.51
CA TYR A 24 -13.23 -0.55 1.33
C TYR A 24 -12.32 -0.45 0.11
N GLU A 25 -12.84 0.13 -0.97
CA GLU A 25 -12.05 0.31 -2.17
C GLU A 25 -10.87 1.24 -1.93
N SER A 26 -11.11 2.34 -1.20
CA SER A 26 -10.04 3.28 -0.89
C SER A 26 -9.00 2.66 0.04
N HIS A 27 -9.47 1.88 1.00
CA HIS A 27 -8.58 1.22 1.95
C HIS A 27 -7.68 0.22 1.21
N ASN A 28 -8.27 -0.60 0.34
CA ASN A 28 -7.51 -1.58 -0.41
C ASN A 28 -6.52 -0.91 -1.37
N ARG A 29 -6.92 0.21 -1.95
CA ARG A 29 -6.04 0.94 -2.85
C ARG A 29 -4.83 1.45 -2.09
N ARG A 30 -5.01 1.95 -0.87
CA ARG A 30 -3.89 2.43 -0.07
C ARG A 30 -2.95 1.31 0.30
N LEU A 31 -3.48 0.15 0.68
CA LEU A 31 -2.63 -0.98 1.03
C LEU A 31 -1.81 -1.43 -0.17
N LYS A 32 -2.43 -1.47 -1.34
CA LYS A 32 -1.74 -1.86 -2.55
C LYS A 32 -0.63 -0.85 -2.87
N ALA A 33 -0.94 0.44 -2.75
CA ALA A 33 0.04 1.48 -3.04
C ALA A 33 1.21 1.41 -2.05
N MET A 34 0.96 1.11 -0.80
CA MET A 34 2.02 0.98 0.19
C MET A 34 2.94 -0.18 -0.14
N ARG A 35 2.39 -1.31 -0.55
CA ARG A 35 3.21 -2.45 -0.93
C ARG A 35 4.09 -2.14 -2.12
N LEU A 36 3.53 -1.43 -3.10
CA LEU A 36 4.29 -1.06 -4.28
C LEU A 36 5.38 -0.06 -3.95
N ALA A 37 5.08 0.91 -3.08
CA ALA A 37 6.07 1.90 -2.67
C ALA A 37 7.24 1.22 -1.95
N ILE A 38 6.94 0.29 -1.07
CA ILE A 38 7.98 -0.44 -0.35
C ILE A 38 8.85 -1.23 -1.33
N SER A 39 8.24 -1.89 -2.31
CA SER A 39 9.00 -2.66 -3.29
C SER A 39 9.91 -1.75 -4.12
N LEU A 40 9.42 -0.56 -4.48
CA LEU A 40 10.23 0.37 -5.24
C LEU A 40 11.39 0.90 -4.41
N LEU A 41 11.14 1.23 -3.15
CA LEU A 41 12.20 1.70 -2.27
C LEU A 41 13.25 0.61 -2.07
N ASP A 42 12.82 -0.63 -1.90
CA ASP A 42 13.73 -1.74 -1.74
C ASP A 42 14.59 -1.94 -2.99
N SER A 43 14.08 -1.60 -4.15
CA SER A 43 14.84 -1.74 -5.39
C SER A 43 15.69 -0.52 -5.70
N GLY A 44 15.69 0.47 -4.81
CA GLY A 44 16.53 1.66 -5.00
C GLY A 44 15.86 2.84 -5.66
N THR A 45 14.55 2.81 -5.83
CA THR A 45 13.83 3.93 -6.41
C THR A 45 13.37 4.85 -5.30
N TYR A 46 14.13 5.90 -5.03
CA TYR A 46 13.82 6.81 -3.93
C TYR A 46 13.22 8.14 -4.38
N ASP A 47 13.12 8.36 -5.68
CA ASP A 47 12.63 9.62 -6.20
C ASP A 47 11.30 9.37 -6.88
N ALA A 48 10.27 10.11 -6.47
CA ALA A 48 8.94 9.95 -7.06
C ALA A 48 8.94 10.18 -8.56
N ARG A 49 9.83 11.03 -9.04
CA ARG A 49 9.88 11.28 -10.47
C ARG A 49 10.37 10.08 -11.27
N ARG A 50 11.10 9.20 -10.61
CA ARG A 50 11.57 7.98 -11.28
C ARG A 50 10.56 6.86 -11.16
N ALA A 51 9.58 7.01 -10.27
CA ALA A 51 8.53 6.03 -10.10
C ALA A 51 7.40 6.29 -11.08
N THR A 52 7.68 6.09 -12.36
CA THR A 52 6.68 6.31 -13.40
C THR A 52 5.63 5.22 -13.33
N ASN A 53 4.49 5.47 -13.94
CA ASN A 53 3.42 4.48 -13.97
C ASN A 53 3.93 3.17 -14.56
N ARG A 54 4.75 3.27 -15.59
CA ARG A 54 5.30 2.08 -16.23
C ARG A 54 6.14 1.28 -15.26
N LYS A 55 7.00 1.95 -14.50
CA LYS A 55 7.87 1.28 -13.55
C LYS A 55 7.05 0.68 -12.41
N ILE A 56 6.06 1.41 -11.93
CA ILE A 56 5.19 0.91 -10.87
C ILE A 56 4.47 -0.34 -11.34
N ARG A 57 3.96 -0.34 -12.56
CA ARG A 57 3.25 -1.49 -13.09
C ARG A 57 4.17 -2.68 -13.32
N SER A 58 5.42 -2.40 -13.67
CA SER A 58 6.40 -3.44 -13.85
C SER A 58 6.68 -4.15 -12.52
N VAL A 59 6.81 -3.36 -11.46
CA VAL A 59 7.01 -3.92 -10.12
C VAL A 59 5.78 -4.70 -9.68
N ALA A 60 4.59 -4.21 -10.01
CA ALA A 60 3.37 -4.90 -9.64
C ALA A 60 3.32 -6.30 -10.26
N VAL A 61 3.76 -6.42 -11.50
CA VAL A 61 3.80 -7.73 -12.16
C VAL A 61 4.75 -8.65 -11.41
N ARG A 62 5.92 -8.16 -11.05
CA ARG A 62 6.91 -9.00 -10.37
C ARG A 62 6.47 -9.42 -8.97
N THR A 63 5.69 -8.60 -8.31
CA THR A 63 5.25 -8.91 -6.95
C THR A 63 3.88 -9.58 -6.91
N GLY A 64 3.30 -9.85 -8.07
CA GLY A 64 2.00 -10.52 -8.13
C GLY A 64 0.83 -9.63 -7.75
N ILE A 65 1.01 -8.33 -7.82
CA ILE A 65 -0.06 -7.39 -7.50
C ILE A 65 -0.80 -7.04 -8.78
N HIS A 66 -2.11 -6.97 -8.70
CA HIS A 66 -2.93 -6.62 -9.85
C HIS A 66 -2.52 -5.24 -10.38
N ARG A 67 -2.60 -5.06 -11.68
CA ARG A 67 -2.18 -3.82 -12.32
C ARG A 67 -2.81 -2.61 -11.64
N PRO A 68 -2.01 -1.68 -11.15
CA PRO A 68 -2.52 -0.50 -10.46
C PRO A 68 -3.09 0.54 -11.42
N SER A 69 -4.13 1.23 -10.97
CA SER A 69 -4.73 2.31 -11.74
C SER A 69 -3.87 3.55 -11.62
N ASN A 70 -4.20 4.59 -12.39
CA ASN A 70 -3.47 5.85 -12.29
C ASN A 70 -3.58 6.45 -10.89
N THR A 71 -4.72 6.29 -10.24
CA THR A 71 -4.91 6.80 -8.88
C THR A 71 -3.97 6.07 -7.92
N THR A 72 -3.86 4.76 -8.06
CA THR A 72 -2.95 3.98 -7.22
C THR A 72 -1.51 4.39 -7.47
N CYS A 73 -1.14 4.62 -8.72
CA CYS A 73 0.22 5.05 -9.03
C CYS A 73 0.55 6.41 -8.40
N ARG A 74 -0.43 7.31 -8.34
CA ARG A 74 -0.20 8.59 -7.69
C ARG A 74 0.02 8.40 -6.19
N LEU A 75 -0.73 7.49 -5.58
CA LEU A 75 -0.54 7.19 -4.16
C LEU A 75 0.83 6.60 -3.91
N VAL A 76 1.30 5.74 -4.80
CA VAL A 76 2.63 5.15 -4.66
C VAL A 76 3.68 6.25 -4.65
N ARG A 77 3.58 7.19 -5.58
CA ARG A 77 4.54 8.29 -5.63
C ARG A 77 4.45 9.17 -4.39
N ALA A 78 3.23 9.39 -3.87
CA ALA A 78 3.06 10.19 -2.67
C ALA A 78 3.72 9.51 -1.47
N TYR A 79 3.61 8.20 -1.36
CA TYR A 79 4.26 7.47 -0.27
C TYR A 79 5.78 7.52 -0.40
N ILE A 80 6.31 7.49 -1.62
CA ILE A 80 7.74 7.59 -1.81
C ILE A 80 8.24 8.96 -1.37
N VAL A 81 7.51 10.02 -1.73
CA VAL A 81 7.88 11.37 -1.33
C VAL A 81 7.85 11.48 0.19
N SER A 82 6.81 10.96 0.81
CA SER A 82 6.66 11.02 2.25
C SER A 82 7.80 10.30 2.96
N ASN A 83 8.21 9.17 2.41
CA ASN A 83 9.28 8.39 3.01
C ASN A 83 10.65 9.04 2.81
N ALA A 84 10.80 9.81 1.75
CA ALA A 84 12.08 10.45 1.45
C ALA A 84 12.28 11.73 2.27
N SER A 85 11.23 12.26 2.87
CA SER A 85 11.36 13.47 3.70
C SER A 85 11.94 13.19 5.10
#